data_c16b069cd07dd908e30ced13dfc33628
#
_entry.id   c16b069cd07dd908e30ced13dfc33628
#
_cell.length_a   1.000
_cell.length_b   1.000
_cell.length_c   1.000
_cell.angle_alpha   90.00
_cell.angle_beta   90.00
_cell.angle_gamma   90.00
#
_symmetry.space_group_name_H-M   'P 1'
#
loop_
_entity.id
_entity.type
_entity.pdbx_description
1 polymer ?
#
loop_
_entity_poly.entity_id
_entity_poly.type
_entity_poly.pdbx_seq_one_letter_code
_entity_poly.pdbx_strand_id
1 'polypeptide(L)'
;MAKEYSFSSKYLLRAIQGDYHPFTPNFLKIDENRVEFQRRNWHMISIDTESLDFQNITGITVDKHIFGATLDFKSTGSDPIIVHGFGKKDADKIRQLCMANVMENTQRRTSQAMSSALKNSRGPQISVADELQKLKNLVDAGILTQTEFEEQKAKLLRG
;
A
#
# COMPACT_ATOMS: atom_id res chain seq x y z
N MET A 1 13.07 -12.54 -0.19
CA MET A 1 13.98 -11.62 0.52
C MET A 1 13.52 -10.22 0.20
N ALA A 2 13.06 -9.47 1.22
CA ALA A 2 12.70 -8.07 1.07
C ALA A 2 13.95 -7.28 0.65
N LYS A 3 13.83 -6.46 -0.39
CA LYS A 3 14.92 -5.59 -0.83
C LYS A 3 14.88 -4.32 0.00
N GLU A 4 15.86 -4.15 0.87
CA GLU A 4 16.08 -2.91 1.61
C GLU A 4 17.16 -2.08 0.92
N TYR A 5 16.88 -0.79 0.72
CA TYR A 5 17.85 0.17 0.19
C TYR A 5 18.11 1.23 1.25
N SER A 6 19.38 1.56 1.47
CA SER A 6 19.80 2.59 2.41
C SER A 6 20.61 3.67 1.70
N PHE A 7 20.25 4.93 1.94
CA PHE A 7 20.93 6.10 1.43
C PHE A 7 21.35 7.00 2.57
N SER A 8 22.55 7.55 2.49
CA SER A 8 23.09 8.48 3.49
C SER A 8 23.23 9.88 2.90
N SER A 9 22.77 10.88 3.65
CA SER A 9 22.97 12.28 3.27
C SER A 9 24.44 12.70 3.46
N LYS A 10 24.91 13.61 2.61
CA LYS A 10 26.29 14.15 2.66
C LYS A 10 26.29 15.44 3.47
N TYR A 11 27.18 15.53 4.45
CA TYR A 11 27.32 16.67 5.33
C TYR A 11 27.42 18.01 4.59
N LEU A 12 28.36 18.10 3.64
CA LEU A 12 28.60 19.33 2.90
C LEU A 12 27.35 19.81 2.13
N LEU A 13 26.61 18.89 1.54
CA LEU A 13 25.39 19.22 0.80
C LEU A 13 24.27 19.71 1.73
N ARG A 14 24.16 19.13 2.92
CA ARG A 14 23.20 19.54 3.93
C ARG A 14 23.49 20.94 4.46
N ALA A 15 24.75 21.22 4.79
CA ALA A 15 25.18 22.52 5.28
C ALA A 15 24.86 23.65 4.28
N ILE A 16 25.09 23.41 2.97
CA ILE A 16 24.75 24.36 1.91
C ILE A 16 23.22 24.57 1.78
N GLN A 17 22.43 23.54 2.08
CA GLN A 17 20.96 23.59 2.00
C GLN A 17 20.29 24.08 3.29
N GLY A 18 21.06 24.54 4.28
CA GLY A 18 20.55 25.14 5.52
C GLY A 18 20.25 24.15 6.64
N ASP A 19 20.64 22.89 6.51
CA ASP A 19 20.52 21.91 7.58
C ASP A 19 21.80 21.90 8.43
N TYR A 20 21.77 22.63 9.53
CA TYR A 20 22.94 22.94 10.37
C TYR A 20 23.36 21.84 11.35
N HIS A 21 22.92 20.57 11.18
CA HIS A 21 23.38 19.48 12.03
C HIS A 21 24.63 18.79 11.47
N PRO A 22 25.84 19.27 11.81
CA PRO A 22 27.05 18.96 11.04
C PRO A 22 27.57 17.52 11.21
N PHE A 23 27.34 16.88 12.33
CA PHE A 23 28.05 15.65 12.65
C PHE A 23 27.22 14.35 12.49
N THR A 24 25.97 14.44 12.09
CA THR A 24 25.09 13.28 12.06
C THR A 24 24.44 13.10 10.69
N PRO A 25 24.85 12.06 9.91
CA PRO A 25 24.19 11.79 8.65
C PRO A 25 22.74 11.41 8.87
N ASN A 26 21.84 11.96 8.03
CA ASN A 26 20.48 11.46 7.93
C ASN A 26 20.50 10.22 7.04
N PHE A 27 19.84 9.17 7.46
CA PHE A 27 19.67 7.96 6.68
C PHE A 27 18.24 7.89 6.17
N LEU A 28 18.10 7.49 4.92
CA LEU A 28 16.84 7.16 4.30
C LEU A 28 16.86 5.70 3.93
N LYS A 29 15.97 4.92 4.53
CA LYS A 29 15.80 3.50 4.23
C LYS A 29 14.50 3.30 3.47
N ILE A 30 14.55 2.48 2.46
CA ILE A 30 13.40 2.14 1.62
C ILE A 30 13.23 0.63 1.69
N ASP A 31 12.10 0.18 2.18
CA ASP A 31 11.66 -1.21 2.11
C ASP A 31 10.49 -1.39 1.13
N GLU A 32 9.84 -2.54 1.11
CA GLU A 32 8.73 -2.82 0.19
C GLU A 32 7.43 -2.06 0.52
N ASN A 33 7.25 -1.63 1.78
CA ASN A 33 5.99 -1.07 2.26
C ASN A 33 6.10 0.39 2.68
N ARG A 34 7.27 0.83 3.09
CA ARG A 34 7.50 2.15 3.69
C ARG A 34 8.86 2.73 3.36
N VAL A 35 8.96 4.02 3.58
CA VAL A 35 10.23 4.75 3.63
C VAL A 35 10.45 5.25 5.06
N GLU A 36 11.64 5.05 5.59
CA GLU A 36 12.04 5.47 6.94
C GLU A 36 13.12 6.53 6.86
N PHE A 37 12.91 7.60 7.60
CA PHE A 37 13.88 8.70 7.78
C PHE A 37 14.46 8.58 9.16
N GLN A 38 15.76 8.41 9.26
CA GLN A 38 16.47 8.37 10.50
C GLN A 38 17.34 9.63 10.61
N ARG A 39 16.99 10.49 11.55
CA ARG A 39 17.75 11.68 11.91
C ARG A 39 18.37 11.46 13.27
N ARG A 40 19.70 11.53 13.34
CA ARG A 40 20.39 11.46 14.62
C ARG A 40 20.46 12.87 15.22
N ASN A 41 20.06 12.99 16.49
CA ASN A 41 20.08 14.27 17.20
C ASN A 41 21.51 14.77 17.46
N TRP A 42 21.63 16.10 17.60
CA TRP A 42 22.89 16.79 17.90
C TRP A 42 23.74 16.16 19.00
N HIS A 43 23.11 15.64 20.05
CA HIS A 43 23.80 15.00 21.19
C HIS A 43 24.26 13.58 20.90
N MET A 44 24.07 13.03 19.70
CA MET A 44 24.37 11.64 19.29
C MET A 44 23.73 10.54 20.16
N ILE A 45 22.86 10.89 21.09
CA ILE A 45 22.26 9.97 22.07
C ILE A 45 20.95 9.39 21.57
N SER A 46 20.16 10.15 20.79
CA SER A 46 18.88 9.69 20.27
C SER A 46 18.83 9.75 18.74
N ILE A 47 18.04 8.85 18.19
CA ILE A 47 17.72 8.79 16.76
C ILE A 47 16.22 8.99 16.63
N ASP A 48 15.84 10.07 15.96
CA ASP A 48 14.45 10.26 15.58
C ASP A 48 14.20 9.50 14.29
N THR A 49 13.20 8.65 14.30
CA THR A 49 12.80 7.85 13.15
C THR A 49 11.38 8.23 12.76
N GLU A 50 11.23 8.76 11.57
CA GLU A 50 9.93 9.02 10.94
C GLU A 50 9.73 8.00 9.84
N SER A 51 8.53 7.43 9.72
CA SER A 51 8.22 6.47 8.69
C SER A 51 6.96 6.85 7.93
N LEU A 52 6.98 6.69 6.61
CA LEU A 52 5.83 6.88 5.74
C LEU A 52 5.55 5.60 4.97
N ASP A 53 4.35 5.08 5.13
CA ASP A 53 3.87 3.97 4.31
C ASP A 53 3.60 4.43 2.88
N PHE A 54 4.01 3.65 1.88
CA PHE A 54 3.80 3.99 0.46
C PHE A 54 2.33 4.19 0.09
N GLN A 55 1.42 3.55 0.82
CA GLN A 55 -0.01 3.74 0.62
C GLN A 55 -0.52 5.15 0.99
N ASN A 56 0.21 5.87 1.84
CA ASN A 56 -0.15 7.21 2.29
C ASN A 56 0.59 8.29 1.51
N ILE A 57 1.59 7.94 0.72
CA ILE A 57 2.37 8.90 -0.08
C ILE A 57 1.53 9.36 -1.28
N THR A 58 1.29 10.66 -1.34
CA THR A 58 0.55 11.31 -2.43
C THR A 58 1.45 11.92 -3.50
N GLY A 59 2.71 12.20 -3.14
CA GLY A 59 3.67 12.74 -4.08
C GLY A 59 5.08 12.76 -3.54
N ILE A 60 6.05 12.71 -4.46
CA ILE A 60 7.48 12.82 -4.16
C ILE A 60 8.08 13.84 -5.10
N THR A 61 8.52 14.95 -4.56
CA THR A 61 9.17 16.02 -5.31
C THR A 61 10.67 15.97 -5.08
N VAL A 62 11.45 16.15 -6.14
CA VAL A 62 12.91 16.30 -6.07
C VAL A 62 13.24 17.70 -6.55
N ASP A 63 13.76 18.52 -5.66
CA ASP A 63 14.28 19.83 -5.99
C ASP A 63 15.81 19.77 -6.12
N LYS A 64 16.31 20.05 -7.33
CA LYS A 64 17.74 19.93 -7.66
C LYS A 64 18.38 21.30 -7.63
N HIS A 65 19.28 21.47 -6.69
CA HIS A 65 20.12 22.67 -6.55
C HIS A 65 21.48 22.49 -7.25
N ILE A 66 22.30 23.54 -7.25
CA ILE A 66 23.64 23.50 -7.85
C ILE A 66 24.47 22.37 -7.21
N PHE A 67 24.44 22.24 -5.89
CA PHE A 67 25.28 21.34 -5.09
C PHE A 67 24.51 20.19 -4.42
N GLY A 68 23.39 19.72 -4.99
CA GLY A 68 22.66 18.61 -4.40
C GLY A 68 21.19 18.60 -4.75
N ALA A 69 20.43 17.84 -3.98
CA ALA A 69 18.99 17.76 -4.13
C ALA A 69 18.31 17.63 -2.77
N THR A 70 17.09 18.18 -2.70
CA THR A 70 16.16 18.05 -1.60
C THR A 70 15.02 17.13 -2.06
N LEU A 71 14.61 16.23 -1.20
CA LEU A 71 13.47 15.37 -1.39
C LEU A 71 12.32 15.83 -0.50
N ASP A 72 11.15 16.01 -1.08
CA ASP A 72 9.92 16.36 -0.38
C ASP A 72 8.90 15.23 -0.57
N PHE A 73 8.52 14.58 0.52
CA PHE A 73 7.55 13.50 0.57
C PHE A 73 6.24 14.02 1.11
N LYS A 74 5.23 14.05 0.26
CA LYS A 74 3.86 14.46 0.61
C LYS A 74 3.03 13.24 0.92
N SER A 75 2.28 13.30 2.02
CA SER A 75 1.42 12.21 2.47
C SER A 75 0.03 12.68 2.86
N THR A 76 -0.91 11.75 2.91
CA THR A 76 -2.24 12.01 3.43
C THR A 76 -2.22 11.97 4.95
N GLY A 77 -2.65 13.06 5.61
CA GLY A 77 -2.87 13.10 7.05
C GLY A 77 -1.64 13.39 7.91
N SER A 78 -0.49 13.73 7.31
CA SER A 78 0.70 14.19 8.02
C SER A 78 1.39 15.31 7.25
N ASP A 79 2.21 16.08 7.96
CA ASP A 79 3.03 17.12 7.35
C ASP A 79 4.04 16.51 6.36
N PRO A 80 4.44 17.27 5.32
CA PRO A 80 5.43 16.81 4.36
C PRO A 80 6.78 16.61 5.04
N ILE A 81 7.46 15.50 4.71
CA ILE A 81 8.81 15.22 5.20
C ILE A 81 9.82 15.71 4.17
N ILE A 82 10.63 16.70 4.57
CA ILE A 82 11.65 17.29 3.72
C ILE A 82 13.03 16.80 4.16
N VAL A 83 13.77 16.23 3.22
CA VAL A 83 15.10 15.66 3.48
C VAL A 83 16.14 16.27 2.56
N HIS A 84 17.17 16.84 3.18
CA HIS A 84 18.26 17.53 2.49
C HIS A 84 19.54 16.68 2.39
N GLY A 85 20.44 17.07 1.50
CA GLY A 85 21.81 16.58 1.50
C GLY A 85 22.08 15.35 0.64
N PHE A 86 21.20 15.01 -0.28
CA PHE A 86 21.43 13.93 -1.24
C PHE A 86 22.13 14.44 -2.51
N GLY A 87 22.93 13.57 -3.12
CA GLY A 87 23.44 13.80 -4.48
C GLY A 87 22.27 13.72 -5.48
N LYS A 88 22.38 14.47 -6.60
CA LYS A 88 21.32 14.49 -7.64
C LYS A 88 20.98 13.09 -8.14
N LYS A 89 21.99 12.22 -8.34
CA LYS A 89 21.82 10.84 -8.80
C LYS A 89 21.11 9.98 -7.74
N ASP A 90 21.48 10.16 -6.46
CA ASP A 90 20.88 9.42 -5.36
C ASP A 90 19.40 9.84 -5.18
N ALA A 91 19.12 11.14 -5.27
CA ALA A 91 17.75 11.65 -5.18
C ALA A 91 16.85 11.13 -6.31
N ASP A 92 17.37 11.06 -7.56
CA ASP A 92 16.63 10.45 -8.67
C ASP A 92 16.36 8.97 -8.44
N LYS A 93 17.37 8.24 -7.93
CA LYS A 93 17.23 6.81 -7.62
C LYS A 93 16.23 6.57 -6.50
N ILE A 94 16.30 7.37 -5.42
CA ILE A 94 15.34 7.33 -4.32
C ILE A 94 13.93 7.54 -4.85
N ARG A 95 13.71 8.61 -5.63
CA ARG A 95 12.41 8.89 -6.23
C ARG A 95 11.90 7.72 -7.08
N GLN A 96 12.75 7.16 -7.95
CA GLN A 96 12.36 6.03 -8.80
C GLN A 96 11.95 4.80 -7.98
N LEU A 97 12.72 4.44 -6.95
CA LEU A 97 12.42 3.31 -6.07
C LEU A 97 11.11 3.53 -5.31
N CYS A 98 10.94 4.71 -4.71
CA CYS A 98 9.72 5.02 -3.97
C CYS A 98 8.49 5.05 -4.89
N MET A 99 8.58 5.64 -6.07
CA MET A 99 7.46 5.66 -7.03
C MET A 99 7.10 4.27 -7.53
N ALA A 100 8.09 3.41 -7.78
CA ALA A 100 7.85 2.01 -8.14
C ALA A 100 7.08 1.27 -7.04
N ASN A 101 7.50 1.43 -5.79
CA ASN A 101 6.83 0.83 -4.63
C ASN A 101 5.41 1.39 -4.42
N VAL A 102 5.20 2.70 -4.59
CA VAL A 102 3.86 3.32 -4.55
C VAL A 102 2.94 2.71 -5.60
N MET A 103 3.43 2.57 -6.83
CA MET A 103 2.64 1.96 -7.92
C MET A 103 2.32 0.50 -7.64
N GLU A 104 3.29 -0.28 -7.19
CA GLU A 104 3.10 -1.70 -6.86
C GLU A 104 2.08 -1.88 -5.72
N ASN A 105 2.21 -1.09 -4.65
CA ASN A 105 1.26 -1.11 -3.54
C ASN A 105 -0.17 -0.72 -3.99
N THR A 106 -0.29 0.29 -4.86
CA THR A 106 -1.57 0.70 -5.42
C THR A 106 -2.20 -0.42 -6.25
N GLN A 107 -1.42 -1.08 -7.11
CA GLN A 107 -1.91 -2.22 -7.90
C GLN A 107 -2.35 -3.39 -7.02
N ARG A 108 -1.56 -3.75 -6.01
CA ARG A 108 -1.93 -4.80 -5.04
C ARG A 108 -3.27 -4.50 -4.37
N ARG A 109 -3.47 -3.27 -3.90
CA ARG A 109 -4.74 -2.85 -3.26
C ARG A 109 -5.91 -2.90 -4.23
N THR A 110 -5.75 -2.40 -5.44
CA THR A 110 -6.79 -2.44 -6.47
C THR A 110 -7.17 -3.88 -6.82
N SER A 111 -6.20 -4.76 -6.99
CA SER A 111 -6.43 -6.17 -7.26
C SER A 111 -7.14 -6.88 -6.10
N GLN A 112 -6.75 -6.58 -4.87
CA GLN A 112 -7.40 -7.12 -3.67
C GLN A 112 -8.84 -6.60 -3.52
N ALA A 113 -9.08 -5.31 -3.73
CA ALA A 113 -10.41 -4.73 -3.71
C ALA A 113 -11.31 -5.35 -4.78
N MET A 114 -10.79 -5.52 -6.00
CA MET A 114 -11.50 -6.15 -7.10
C MET A 114 -11.83 -7.61 -6.83
N SER A 115 -10.89 -8.37 -6.27
CA SER A 115 -11.12 -9.77 -5.89
C SER A 115 -12.14 -9.89 -4.75
N SER A 116 -12.12 -8.97 -3.79
CA SER A 116 -13.11 -8.91 -2.70
C SER A 116 -14.49 -8.55 -3.22
N ALA A 117 -14.58 -7.56 -4.13
CA ALA A 117 -15.83 -7.18 -4.77
C ALA A 117 -16.42 -8.34 -5.59
N LEU A 118 -15.58 -9.08 -6.34
CA LEU A 118 -16.00 -10.27 -7.08
C LEU A 118 -16.48 -11.41 -6.17
N LYS A 119 -15.84 -11.61 -5.02
CA LYS A 119 -16.30 -12.58 -4.02
C LYS A 119 -17.63 -12.19 -3.40
N ASN A 120 -17.82 -10.89 -3.14
CA ASN A 120 -19.05 -10.36 -2.56
C ASN A 120 -20.19 -10.21 -3.60
N SER A 121 -19.87 -10.03 -4.89
CA SER A 121 -20.85 -9.98 -5.99
C SER A 121 -21.29 -11.36 -6.46
N ARG A 122 -20.61 -12.43 -6.11
CA ARG A 122 -21.23 -13.74 -6.04
C ARG A 122 -22.22 -13.66 -4.88
N GLY A 123 -23.46 -13.31 -5.20
CA GLY A 123 -24.57 -13.34 -4.25
C GLY A 123 -24.53 -14.64 -3.43
N PRO A 124 -25.22 -14.71 -2.31
CA PRO A 124 -25.18 -15.90 -1.47
C PRO A 124 -25.32 -17.09 -2.43
N GLN A 125 -24.29 -17.93 -2.51
CA GLN A 125 -24.41 -19.21 -3.22
C GLN A 125 -25.58 -19.87 -2.53
N ILE A 126 -26.76 -19.75 -3.14
CA ILE A 126 -27.94 -20.43 -2.61
C ILE A 126 -27.52 -21.88 -2.63
N SER A 127 -27.27 -22.41 -1.44
CA SER A 127 -26.89 -23.80 -1.30
C SER A 127 -27.98 -24.62 -1.97
N VAL A 128 -27.60 -25.66 -2.73
CA VAL A 128 -28.59 -26.60 -3.28
C VAL A 128 -29.57 -27.05 -2.20
N ALA A 129 -29.10 -27.11 -0.95
CA ALA A 129 -29.93 -27.36 0.22
C ALA A 129 -31.00 -26.26 0.46
N ASP A 130 -30.63 -24.98 0.31
CA ASP A 130 -31.57 -23.86 0.47
C ASP A 130 -32.62 -23.83 -0.64
N GLU A 131 -32.23 -24.17 -1.87
CA GLU A 131 -33.16 -24.28 -2.99
C GLU A 131 -34.10 -25.47 -2.80
N LEU A 132 -33.61 -26.61 -2.37
CA LEU A 132 -34.44 -27.76 -2.02
C LEU A 132 -35.40 -27.45 -0.89
N GLN A 133 -34.98 -26.70 0.13
CA GLN A 133 -35.85 -26.27 1.22
C GLN A 133 -36.99 -25.36 0.73
N LYS A 134 -36.67 -24.42 -0.19
CA LYS A 134 -37.69 -23.54 -0.81
C LYS A 134 -38.68 -24.34 -1.65
N LEU A 135 -38.22 -25.28 -2.45
CA LEU A 135 -39.09 -26.15 -3.24
C LEU A 135 -39.99 -26.99 -2.35
N LYS A 136 -39.49 -27.52 -1.24
CA LYS A 136 -40.30 -28.23 -0.24
C LYS A 136 -41.39 -27.36 0.36
N ASN A 137 -41.05 -26.13 0.74
CA ASN A 137 -42.03 -25.17 1.27
C ASN A 137 -43.17 -24.88 0.26
N LEU A 138 -42.84 -24.87 -1.04
CA LEU A 138 -43.87 -24.68 -2.11
C LEU A 138 -44.76 -25.89 -2.27
N VAL A 139 -44.27 -27.10 -2.04
CA VAL A 139 -45.09 -28.33 -2.00
C VAL A 139 -46.02 -28.31 -0.79
N ASP A 140 -45.48 -27.95 0.40
CA ASP A 140 -46.25 -27.87 1.65
C ASP A 140 -47.33 -26.78 1.57
N ALA A 141 -47.10 -25.71 0.81
CA ALA A 141 -48.08 -24.66 0.52
C ALA A 141 -49.08 -25.03 -0.59
N GLY A 142 -48.99 -26.23 -1.18
CA GLY A 142 -49.88 -26.66 -2.25
C GLY A 142 -49.68 -25.92 -3.60
N ILE A 143 -48.60 -25.16 -3.77
CA ILE A 143 -48.28 -24.41 -4.98
C ILE A 143 -47.58 -25.29 -6.00
N LEU A 144 -46.80 -26.29 -5.53
CA LEU A 144 -46.07 -27.23 -6.34
C LEU A 144 -46.55 -28.66 -6.04
N THR A 145 -46.69 -29.45 -7.07
CA THR A 145 -47.03 -30.89 -6.91
C THR A 145 -45.81 -31.71 -6.53
N GLN A 146 -46.03 -32.85 -5.89
CA GLN A 146 -44.91 -33.74 -5.53
C GLN A 146 -44.12 -34.21 -6.74
N THR A 147 -44.72 -34.41 -7.88
CA THR A 147 -44.07 -34.81 -9.14
C THR A 147 -43.15 -33.72 -9.68
N GLU A 148 -43.59 -32.45 -9.67
CA GLU A 148 -42.82 -31.33 -10.09
C GLU A 148 -41.61 -31.06 -9.13
N PHE A 149 -41.80 -31.27 -7.84
CA PHE A 149 -40.74 -31.24 -6.85
C PHE A 149 -39.61 -32.24 -7.16
N GLU A 150 -39.96 -33.50 -7.42
CA GLU A 150 -38.97 -34.54 -7.73
C GLU A 150 -38.23 -34.26 -9.04
N GLU A 151 -38.89 -33.70 -10.04
CA GLU A 151 -38.25 -33.26 -11.28
C GLU A 151 -37.25 -32.09 -11.04
N GLN A 152 -37.62 -31.06 -10.29
CA GLN A 152 -36.75 -29.92 -9.98
C GLN A 152 -35.58 -30.37 -9.10
N LYS A 153 -35.80 -31.20 -8.11
CA LYS A 153 -34.77 -31.81 -7.29
C LYS A 153 -33.75 -32.58 -8.10
N ALA A 154 -34.22 -33.39 -9.05
CA ALA A 154 -33.34 -34.15 -9.94
C ALA A 154 -32.48 -33.23 -10.83
N LYS A 155 -33.00 -32.10 -11.30
CA LYS A 155 -32.25 -31.09 -12.05
C LYS A 155 -31.19 -30.40 -11.19
N LEU A 156 -31.54 -30.00 -10.00
CA LEU A 156 -30.61 -29.32 -9.05
C LEU A 156 -29.44 -30.22 -8.61
N LEU A 157 -29.67 -31.51 -8.51
CA LEU A 157 -28.65 -32.49 -8.13
C LEU A 157 -27.73 -32.93 -9.29
N ARG A 158 -28.12 -32.67 -10.55
CA ARG A 158 -27.34 -33.02 -11.74
C ARG A 158 -26.49 -31.86 -12.29
N GLY A 159 -26.82 -30.60 -11.91
CA GLY A 159 -26.16 -29.40 -12.41
C GLY A 159 -24.92 -29.05 -11.72
#